data_e2c726b3881f304624875ab35af7294d
#
_entry.id   e2c726b3881f304624875ab35af7294d
#
_cell.length_a   1.000
_cell.length_b   1.000
_cell.length_c   1.000
_cell.angle_alpha   90.00
_cell.angle_beta   90.00
_cell.angle_gamma   90.00
#
_symmetry.space_group_name_H-M   'P 1'
#
loop_
_entity.id
_entity.type
_entity.pdbx_description
1 polymer ?
#
loop_
_entity_poly.entity_id
_entity_poly.type
_entity_poly.pdbx_seq_one_letter_code
_entity_poly.pdbx_strand_id
1 'polypeptide(L)'
;MLTQKMKQPFKTAQPVLFPPLADRAAWESLPGAARWAAAGQAALADARTAPELPLSLWLQFTRSGDRAKWEHAYFARRRTLCALAMAEAVTNRGTYLPALADLAWRICEESAWQLPAHNSYIRDTPQLPLPDVTRPIVDLFAAETGALIATVCGLLGAALDAYAPGLAARLRGEVERRVLTPYRTAHF
;
A
#
# COMPACT_ATOMS: atom_id res chain seq x y z
N MET A 1 25.52 10.86 -8.74
CA MET A 1 26.03 11.16 -7.39
C MET A 1 24.98 11.95 -6.64
N LEU A 2 24.12 11.29 -5.85
CA LEU A 2 23.23 11.97 -4.90
C LEU A 2 24.14 12.51 -3.79
N THR A 3 24.17 13.82 -3.68
CA THR A 3 25.07 14.54 -2.78
C THR A 3 24.83 14.18 -1.33
N GLN A 4 25.86 14.20 -0.51
CA GLN A 4 25.89 13.92 0.93
C GLN A 4 24.78 14.63 1.76
N LYS A 5 24.12 15.66 1.20
CA LYS A 5 22.98 16.36 1.79
C LYS A 5 21.72 15.50 1.99
N MET A 6 21.54 14.44 1.21
CA MET A 6 20.38 13.54 1.36
C MET A 6 20.55 12.48 2.45
N LYS A 7 21.73 12.39 3.07
CA LYS A 7 22.00 11.46 4.18
C LYS A 7 21.72 12.05 5.57
N GLN A 8 21.29 13.30 5.67
CA GLN A 8 20.88 13.86 6.97
C GLN A 8 19.48 13.32 7.31
N PRO A 9 19.31 12.69 8.48
CA PRO A 9 17.97 12.33 8.93
C PRO A 9 17.12 13.59 9.02
N PHE A 10 15.88 13.50 8.53
CA PHE A 10 14.90 14.57 8.72
C PHE A 10 14.78 14.84 10.23
N LYS A 11 15.38 15.91 10.70
CA LYS A 11 15.36 16.34 12.12
C LYS A 11 14.10 17.11 12.52
N THR A 12 13.12 17.16 11.67
CA THR A 12 11.86 17.85 11.94
C THR A 12 10.85 16.91 12.57
N ALA A 13 10.03 17.45 13.47
CA ALA A 13 8.87 16.76 14.00
C ALA A 13 8.12 16.06 12.87
N GLN A 14 7.77 14.80 13.07
CA GLN A 14 7.02 14.05 12.05
C GLN A 14 5.77 14.85 11.69
N PRO A 15 5.52 15.13 10.42
CA PRO A 15 4.31 15.83 10.03
C PRO A 15 3.11 15.00 10.48
N VAL A 16 2.27 15.57 11.32
CA VAL A 16 1.01 14.95 11.72
C VAL A 16 0.06 15.09 10.52
N LEU A 17 -0.02 14.07 9.70
CA LEU A 17 -0.87 14.05 8.50
C LEU A 17 -2.35 13.95 8.85
N PHE A 18 -2.65 13.29 9.97
CA PHE A 18 -4.01 13.02 10.43
C PHE A 18 -4.09 13.19 11.94
N PRO A 19 -5.26 13.55 12.49
CA PRO A 19 -5.44 13.61 13.93
C PRO A 19 -5.27 12.21 14.55
N PRO A 20 -4.88 12.10 15.83
CA PRO A 20 -4.90 10.83 16.54
C PRO A 20 -6.26 10.17 16.43
N LEU A 21 -6.33 8.83 16.31
CA LEU A 21 -7.59 8.09 16.16
C LEU A 21 -8.56 8.35 17.34
N ALA A 22 -8.02 8.62 18.52
CA ALA A 22 -8.79 8.94 19.73
C ALA A 22 -9.44 10.34 19.68
N ASP A 23 -8.94 11.26 18.87
CA ASP A 23 -9.53 12.59 18.69
C ASP A 23 -10.77 12.52 17.78
N ARG A 24 -11.88 12.04 18.35
CA ARG A 24 -13.13 11.81 17.60
C ARG A 24 -13.71 13.10 17.03
N ALA A 25 -13.61 14.21 17.77
CA ALA A 25 -14.13 15.49 17.33
C ALA A 25 -13.43 15.97 16.04
N ALA A 26 -12.10 15.81 15.97
CA ALA A 26 -11.34 16.14 14.77
C ALA A 26 -11.74 15.25 13.58
N TRP A 27 -11.95 13.95 13.79
CA TRP A 27 -12.37 13.02 12.74
C TRP A 27 -13.82 13.29 12.26
N GLU A 28 -14.73 13.58 13.16
CA GLU A 28 -16.13 13.92 12.86
C GLU A 28 -16.26 15.25 12.09
N SER A 29 -15.40 16.20 12.40
CA SER A 29 -15.35 17.50 11.72
C SER A 29 -14.54 17.48 10.41
N LEU A 30 -13.88 16.37 10.08
CA LEU A 30 -13.06 16.27 8.88
C LEU A 30 -13.92 16.53 7.63
N PRO A 31 -13.51 17.44 6.73
CA PRO A 31 -14.18 17.64 5.46
C PRO A 31 -14.30 16.33 4.68
N GLY A 32 -15.53 15.91 4.36
CA GLY A 32 -15.78 14.66 3.64
C GLY A 32 -15.89 13.41 4.54
N ALA A 33 -15.97 13.51 5.86
CA ALA A 33 -16.15 12.36 6.76
C ALA A 33 -17.32 11.45 6.32
N ALA A 34 -18.48 12.03 6.03
CA ALA A 34 -19.64 11.27 5.55
C ALA A 34 -19.37 10.55 4.21
N ARG A 35 -18.61 11.18 3.31
CA ARG A 35 -18.20 10.57 2.03
C ARG A 35 -17.28 9.36 2.27
N TRP A 36 -16.34 9.44 3.21
CA TRP A 36 -15.48 8.32 3.54
C TRP A 36 -16.24 7.17 4.19
N ALA A 37 -17.18 7.46 5.08
CA ALA A 37 -18.03 6.44 5.67
C ALA A 37 -18.87 5.71 4.59
N ALA A 38 -19.45 6.45 3.65
CA ALA A 38 -20.19 5.88 2.51
C ALA A 38 -19.27 5.06 1.59
N ALA A 39 -18.07 5.55 1.27
CA ALA A 39 -17.09 4.84 0.47
C ALA A 39 -16.67 3.51 1.13
N GLY A 40 -16.57 3.46 2.46
CA GLY A 40 -16.28 2.25 3.20
C GLY A 40 -17.34 1.16 3.03
N GLN A 41 -18.62 1.52 2.98
CA GLN A 41 -19.69 0.55 2.73
C GLN A 41 -19.58 -0.09 1.33
N ALA A 42 -19.30 0.68 0.31
CA ALA A 42 -19.02 0.15 -1.03
C ALA A 42 -17.75 -0.72 -1.02
N ALA A 43 -16.70 -0.27 -0.36
CA ALA A 43 -15.44 -0.99 -0.26
C ALA A 43 -15.54 -2.35 0.45
N LEU A 44 -16.50 -2.55 1.34
CA LEU A 44 -16.75 -3.88 1.94
C LEU A 44 -17.17 -4.92 0.90
N ALA A 45 -17.98 -4.53 -0.07
CA ALA A 45 -18.37 -5.42 -1.18
C ALA A 45 -17.16 -5.66 -2.11
N ASP A 46 -16.45 -4.59 -2.47
CA ASP A 46 -15.27 -4.65 -3.34
C ASP A 46 -14.13 -5.50 -2.73
N ALA A 47 -13.93 -5.44 -1.41
CA ALA A 47 -12.90 -6.24 -0.74
C ALA A 47 -13.13 -7.75 -0.85
N ARG A 48 -14.41 -8.18 -0.82
CA ARG A 48 -14.79 -9.59 -0.97
C ARG A 48 -14.51 -10.13 -2.38
N THR A 49 -14.64 -9.27 -3.38
CA THR A 49 -14.48 -9.57 -4.80
C THR A 49 -13.19 -8.97 -5.37
N ALA A 50 -12.26 -8.56 -4.50
CA ALA A 50 -11.00 -7.95 -4.91
C ALA A 50 -10.32 -8.83 -5.97
N PRO A 51 -10.00 -8.27 -7.16
CA PRO A 51 -9.52 -9.07 -8.27
C PRO A 51 -8.17 -9.73 -7.94
N GLU A 52 -8.00 -10.94 -8.44
CA GLU A 52 -6.73 -11.66 -8.30
C GLU A 52 -5.65 -11.07 -9.22
N LEU A 53 -4.38 -11.27 -8.83
CA LEU A 53 -3.19 -10.88 -9.61
C LEU A 53 -2.40 -12.14 -9.99
N PRO A 54 -2.94 -13.02 -10.86
CA PRO A 54 -2.30 -14.26 -11.23
C PRO A 54 -1.10 -14.02 -12.16
N LEU A 55 -0.17 -14.98 -12.18
CA LEU A 55 0.99 -14.95 -13.06
C LEU A 55 0.62 -14.72 -14.54
N SER A 56 -0.47 -15.35 -15.00
CA SER A 56 -0.94 -15.17 -16.38
C SER A 56 -1.24 -13.72 -16.74
N LEU A 57 -1.70 -12.94 -15.77
CA LEU A 57 -1.98 -11.52 -15.93
C LEU A 57 -0.68 -10.69 -15.92
N TRP A 58 0.29 -11.04 -15.06
CA TRP A 58 1.63 -10.45 -15.07
C TRP A 58 2.29 -10.59 -16.43
N LEU A 59 2.26 -11.79 -17.01
CA LEU A 59 2.91 -12.08 -18.27
C LEU A 59 2.27 -11.42 -19.51
N GLN A 60 1.10 -10.83 -19.38
CA GLN A 60 0.47 -10.15 -20.53
C GLN A 60 1.29 -8.99 -21.04
N PHE A 61 1.94 -8.23 -20.14
CA PHE A 61 2.78 -7.12 -20.57
C PHE A 61 3.93 -7.60 -21.47
N THR A 62 4.68 -8.60 -21.07
CA THR A 62 5.81 -9.11 -21.85
C THR A 62 5.38 -9.82 -23.14
N ARG A 63 4.17 -10.39 -23.19
CA ARG A 63 3.66 -11.14 -24.35
C ARG A 63 2.97 -10.27 -25.39
N SER A 64 2.28 -9.21 -24.97
CA SER A 64 1.42 -8.42 -25.84
C SER A 64 1.49 -6.90 -25.61
N GLY A 65 2.26 -6.44 -24.63
CA GLY A 65 2.27 -5.04 -24.21
C GLY A 65 1.03 -4.63 -23.39
N ASP A 66 0.09 -5.54 -23.12
CA ASP A 66 -1.12 -5.23 -22.34
C ASP A 66 -0.77 -5.09 -20.86
N ARG A 67 -0.83 -3.87 -20.36
CA ARG A 67 -0.65 -3.54 -18.94
C ARG A 67 -1.99 -3.24 -18.23
N ALA A 68 -3.02 -2.92 -19.00
CA ALA A 68 -4.26 -2.35 -18.48
C ALA A 68 -4.99 -3.28 -17.50
N LYS A 69 -5.05 -4.57 -17.80
CA LYS A 69 -5.75 -5.56 -16.96
C LYS A 69 -5.06 -5.74 -15.60
N TRP A 70 -3.72 -5.82 -15.60
CA TRP A 70 -2.97 -5.89 -14.35
C TRP A 70 -3.17 -4.63 -13.52
N GLU A 71 -2.99 -3.47 -14.14
CA GLU A 71 -3.12 -2.18 -13.46
C GLU A 71 -4.52 -1.96 -12.90
N HIS A 72 -5.56 -2.35 -13.63
CA HIS A 72 -6.94 -2.27 -13.13
C HIS A 72 -7.10 -3.04 -11.82
N ALA A 73 -6.67 -4.31 -11.78
CA ALA A 73 -6.74 -5.15 -10.60
C ALA A 73 -5.85 -4.64 -9.45
N TYR A 74 -4.63 -4.24 -9.77
CA TYR A 74 -3.66 -3.70 -8.84
C TYR A 74 -4.18 -2.44 -8.13
N PHE A 75 -4.65 -1.46 -8.89
CA PHE A 75 -5.16 -0.21 -8.34
C PHE A 75 -6.52 -0.38 -7.64
N ALA A 76 -7.35 -1.31 -8.08
CA ALA A 76 -8.59 -1.62 -7.38
C ALA A 76 -8.33 -2.02 -5.92
N ARG A 77 -7.39 -2.94 -5.67
CA ARG A 77 -7.00 -3.34 -4.32
C ARG A 77 -6.56 -2.16 -3.45
N ARG A 78 -5.71 -1.26 -3.99
CA ARG A 78 -5.18 -0.10 -3.25
C ARG A 78 -6.26 0.92 -2.94
N ARG A 79 -7.14 1.22 -3.90
CA ARG A 79 -8.29 2.12 -3.67
C ARG A 79 -9.24 1.56 -2.61
N THR A 80 -9.55 0.27 -2.68
CA THR A 80 -10.40 -0.41 -1.68
C THR A 80 -9.76 -0.37 -0.29
N LEU A 81 -8.46 -0.66 -0.17
CA LEU A 81 -7.74 -0.57 1.10
C LEU A 81 -7.78 0.85 1.68
N CYS A 82 -7.54 1.86 0.85
CA CYS A 82 -7.62 3.27 1.26
C CYS A 82 -9.02 3.63 1.77
N ALA A 83 -10.07 3.23 1.04
CA ALA A 83 -11.45 3.52 1.42
C ALA A 83 -11.84 2.84 2.76
N LEU A 84 -11.45 1.59 2.95
CA LEU A 84 -11.69 0.86 4.21
C LEU A 84 -10.95 1.52 5.38
N ALA A 85 -9.67 1.90 5.17
CA ALA A 85 -8.87 2.53 6.21
C ALA A 85 -9.43 3.89 6.63
N MET A 86 -9.80 4.73 5.67
CA MET A 86 -10.40 6.03 5.95
C MET A 86 -11.78 5.91 6.60
N ALA A 87 -12.60 4.96 6.15
CA ALA A 87 -13.90 4.71 6.76
C ALA A 87 -13.77 4.22 8.20
N GLU A 88 -12.82 3.33 8.49
CA GLU A 88 -12.56 2.88 9.87
C GLU A 88 -12.04 4.03 10.73
N ALA A 89 -11.10 4.83 10.23
CA ALA A 89 -10.58 5.99 10.95
C ALA A 89 -11.68 7.00 11.29
N VAL A 90 -12.58 7.29 10.35
CA VAL A 90 -13.71 8.21 10.55
C VAL A 90 -14.74 7.63 11.53
N THR A 91 -15.12 6.37 11.38
CA THR A 91 -16.20 5.77 12.19
C THR A 91 -15.72 5.17 13.51
N ASN A 92 -14.51 4.63 13.53
CA ASN A 92 -13.85 3.96 14.66
C ASN A 92 -14.75 2.93 15.38
N ARG A 93 -15.43 2.09 14.58
CA ARG A 93 -16.39 1.09 15.09
C ARG A 93 -15.92 -0.36 14.95
N GLY A 94 -14.76 -0.58 14.36
CA GLY A 94 -14.24 -1.91 14.05
C GLY A 94 -14.94 -2.61 12.86
N THR A 95 -15.92 -1.94 12.25
CA THR A 95 -16.75 -2.52 11.17
C THR A 95 -15.92 -2.92 9.96
N TYR A 96 -14.90 -2.15 9.64
CA TYR A 96 -14.09 -2.34 8.43
C TYR A 96 -12.80 -3.13 8.70
N LEU A 97 -12.42 -3.34 9.96
CA LEU A 97 -11.15 -3.99 10.34
C LEU A 97 -10.95 -5.38 9.72
N PRO A 98 -11.94 -6.30 9.70
CA PRO A 98 -11.73 -7.61 9.10
C PRO A 98 -11.39 -7.53 7.61
N ALA A 99 -12.18 -6.79 6.84
CA ALA A 99 -11.96 -6.65 5.40
C ALA A 99 -10.66 -5.90 5.07
N LEU A 100 -10.32 -4.89 5.90
CA LEU A 100 -9.07 -4.14 5.80
C LEU A 100 -7.87 -5.03 6.09
N ALA A 101 -7.92 -5.84 7.14
CA ALA A 101 -6.85 -6.78 7.51
C ALA A 101 -6.62 -7.82 6.40
N ASP A 102 -7.69 -8.43 5.89
CA ASP A 102 -7.61 -9.41 4.81
C ASP A 102 -7.03 -8.81 3.53
N LEU A 103 -7.44 -7.59 3.16
CA LEU A 103 -6.94 -6.96 1.95
C LEU A 103 -5.49 -6.48 2.10
N ALA A 104 -5.12 -5.95 3.26
CA ALA A 104 -3.73 -5.59 3.55
C ALA A 104 -2.82 -6.83 3.53
N TRP A 105 -3.29 -7.95 4.10
CA TRP A 105 -2.60 -9.24 4.03
C TRP A 105 -2.39 -9.69 2.59
N ARG A 106 -3.44 -9.69 1.75
CA ARG A 106 -3.33 -10.03 0.31
C ARG A 106 -2.33 -9.17 -0.43
N ILE A 107 -2.25 -7.87 -0.12
CA ILE A 107 -1.26 -6.96 -0.73
C ILE A 107 0.16 -7.34 -0.29
N CYS A 108 0.36 -7.79 0.93
CA CYS A 108 1.65 -8.31 1.40
C CYS A 108 2.05 -9.63 0.73
N GLU A 109 1.09 -10.44 0.32
CA GLU A 109 1.33 -11.72 -0.39
C GLU A 109 1.59 -11.55 -1.90
N GLU A 110 1.41 -10.35 -2.47
CA GLU A 110 1.78 -10.07 -3.86
C GLU A 110 3.29 -10.29 -4.06
N SER A 111 3.67 -10.92 -5.17
CA SER A 111 5.09 -11.15 -5.48
C SER A 111 5.87 -9.85 -5.69
N ALA A 112 5.20 -8.80 -6.17
CA ALA A 112 5.80 -7.50 -6.46
C ALA A 112 4.82 -6.37 -6.20
N TRP A 113 5.36 -5.20 -5.83
CA TRP A 113 4.59 -3.96 -5.76
C TRP A 113 4.85 -3.03 -6.95
N GLN A 114 5.95 -3.25 -7.70
CA GLN A 114 6.15 -2.58 -9.00
C GLN A 114 5.20 -3.13 -10.06
N LEU A 115 4.95 -2.35 -11.09
CA LEU A 115 4.16 -2.80 -12.22
C LEU A 115 4.98 -3.71 -13.17
N PRO A 116 4.35 -4.64 -13.91
CA PRO A 116 5.03 -5.47 -14.91
C PRO A 116 5.83 -4.64 -15.92
N ALA A 117 5.31 -3.48 -16.31
CA ALA A 117 5.98 -2.57 -17.25
C ALA A 117 7.26 -1.91 -16.68
N HIS A 118 7.48 -1.99 -15.36
CA HIS A 118 8.63 -1.40 -14.67
C HIS A 118 9.56 -2.46 -14.07
N ASN A 119 9.46 -3.71 -14.54
CA ASN A 119 10.19 -4.83 -13.97
C ASN A 119 11.62 -4.95 -14.54
N SER A 120 12.40 -3.88 -14.45
CA SER A 120 13.82 -3.84 -14.84
C SER A 120 14.63 -3.04 -13.81
N TYR A 121 15.91 -3.41 -13.60
CA TYR A 121 16.77 -2.69 -12.65
C TYR A 121 17.36 -1.40 -13.24
N ILE A 122 17.36 -1.29 -14.54
CA ILE A 122 17.92 -0.13 -15.26
C ILE A 122 16.82 0.33 -16.22
N ARG A 123 16.53 1.63 -16.18
CA ARG A 123 15.56 2.24 -17.07
C ARG A 123 15.91 1.95 -18.54
N ASP A 124 14.88 1.74 -19.33
CA ASP A 124 14.98 1.49 -20.79
C ASP A 124 15.77 0.23 -21.16
N THR A 125 15.89 -0.73 -20.23
CA THR A 125 16.41 -2.09 -20.50
C THR A 125 15.27 -3.11 -20.60
N PRO A 126 15.53 -4.30 -21.18
CA PRO A 126 14.52 -5.36 -21.21
C PRO A 126 14.01 -5.72 -19.82
N GLN A 127 12.71 -5.98 -19.75
CA GLN A 127 12.07 -6.39 -18.50
C GLN A 127 12.59 -7.76 -18.06
N LEU A 128 12.74 -7.94 -16.75
CA LEU A 128 12.94 -9.27 -16.17
C LEU A 128 11.70 -10.13 -16.47
N PRO A 129 11.86 -11.43 -16.73
CA PRO A 129 10.71 -12.32 -17.03
C PRO A 129 9.73 -12.43 -15.86
N LEU A 130 10.25 -12.42 -14.64
CA LEU A 130 9.48 -12.45 -13.39
C LEU A 130 10.04 -11.43 -12.40
N PRO A 131 9.25 -10.97 -11.40
CA PRO A 131 9.79 -10.12 -10.35
C PRO A 131 10.82 -10.89 -9.51
N ASP A 132 11.93 -10.25 -9.23
CA ASP A 132 12.91 -10.77 -8.28
C ASP A 132 12.51 -10.38 -6.85
N VAL A 133 11.98 -11.36 -6.11
CA VAL A 133 11.52 -11.15 -4.72
C VAL A 133 12.68 -10.91 -3.74
N THR A 134 13.91 -11.26 -4.13
CA THR A 134 15.11 -11.05 -3.30
C THR A 134 15.70 -9.65 -3.48
N ARG A 135 15.41 -9.02 -4.63
CA ARG A 135 15.84 -7.67 -4.97
C ARG A 135 14.65 -6.83 -5.50
N PRO A 136 13.74 -6.41 -4.63
CA PRO A 136 12.56 -5.65 -5.05
C PRO A 136 12.92 -4.35 -5.79
N ILE A 137 12.16 -4.05 -6.83
CA ILE A 137 12.29 -2.80 -7.59
C ILE A 137 11.35 -1.77 -6.97
N VAL A 138 11.89 -0.56 -6.73
CA VAL A 138 11.10 0.56 -6.20
C VAL A 138 10.76 1.49 -7.35
N ASP A 139 9.64 1.24 -8.01
CA ASP A 139 9.02 2.20 -8.91
C ASP A 139 8.07 3.13 -8.15
N LEU A 140 7.45 4.08 -8.86
CA LEU A 140 6.46 5.00 -8.27
C LEU A 140 5.35 4.26 -7.53
N PHE A 141 4.85 3.16 -8.08
CA PHE A 141 3.70 2.44 -7.56
C PHE A 141 4.04 1.53 -6.37
N ALA A 142 5.26 1.00 -6.33
CA ALA A 142 5.79 0.35 -5.14
C ALA A 142 5.93 1.35 -4.00
N ALA A 143 6.44 2.56 -4.28
CA ALA A 143 6.55 3.63 -3.30
C ALA A 143 5.16 4.09 -2.79
N GLU A 144 4.18 4.28 -3.68
CA GLU A 144 2.79 4.61 -3.31
C GLU A 144 2.15 3.52 -2.46
N THR A 145 2.36 2.23 -2.81
CA THR A 145 1.87 1.11 -2.00
C THR A 145 2.50 1.13 -0.60
N GLY A 146 3.81 1.37 -0.52
CA GLY A 146 4.51 1.53 0.75
C GLY A 146 3.97 2.67 1.59
N ALA A 147 3.71 3.83 0.98
CA ALA A 147 3.12 4.99 1.65
C ALA A 147 1.69 4.69 2.15
N LEU A 148 0.87 4.01 1.36
CA LEU A 148 -0.48 3.60 1.76
C LEU A 148 -0.43 2.65 2.97
N ILE A 149 0.37 1.60 2.92
CA ILE A 149 0.53 0.63 4.03
C ILE A 149 1.08 1.33 5.28
N ALA A 150 2.06 2.21 5.14
CA ALA A 150 2.60 2.99 6.26
C ALA A 150 1.53 3.89 6.90
N THR A 151 0.69 4.53 6.08
CA THR A 151 -0.44 5.35 6.54
C THR A 151 -1.47 4.50 7.30
N VAL A 152 -1.83 3.34 6.76
CA VAL A 152 -2.73 2.37 7.44
C VAL A 152 -2.16 1.97 8.79
N CYS A 153 -0.87 1.64 8.88
CA CYS A 153 -0.21 1.32 10.15
C CYS A 153 -0.16 2.51 11.12
N GLY A 154 0.04 3.72 10.60
CA GLY A 154 0.06 4.94 11.42
C GLY A 154 -1.30 5.27 12.03
N LEU A 155 -2.37 5.09 11.26
CA LEU A 155 -3.74 5.38 11.69
C LEU A 155 -4.33 4.26 12.55
N LEU A 156 -4.21 3.01 12.11
CA LEU A 156 -4.99 1.87 12.60
C LEU A 156 -4.12 0.75 13.17
N GLY A 157 -2.80 0.94 13.30
CA GLY A 157 -1.89 -0.14 13.71
C GLY A 157 -2.27 -0.80 15.03
N ALA A 158 -2.68 -0.03 16.04
CA ALA A 158 -3.12 -0.58 17.32
C ALA A 158 -4.43 -1.38 17.18
N ALA A 159 -5.37 -0.90 16.37
CA ALA A 159 -6.64 -1.60 16.11
C ALA A 159 -6.40 -2.89 15.30
N LEU A 160 -5.49 -2.86 14.33
CA LEU A 160 -5.08 -4.05 13.57
C LEU A 160 -4.40 -5.09 14.46
N ASP A 161 -3.50 -4.68 15.36
CA ASP A 161 -2.85 -5.61 16.29
C ASP A 161 -3.80 -6.16 17.35
N ALA A 162 -4.84 -5.39 17.74
CA ALA A 162 -5.90 -5.90 18.59
C ALA A 162 -6.78 -6.94 17.87
N TYR A 163 -7.02 -6.76 16.57
CA TYR A 163 -7.76 -7.71 15.74
C TYR A 163 -6.93 -8.95 15.39
N ALA A 164 -5.69 -8.76 14.98
CA ALA A 164 -4.75 -9.82 14.60
C ALA A 164 -3.35 -9.50 15.13
N PRO A 165 -2.93 -10.07 16.27
CA PRO A 165 -1.65 -9.75 16.89
C PRO A 165 -0.45 -9.94 15.95
N GLY A 166 0.36 -8.90 15.80
CA GLY A 166 1.53 -8.89 14.92
C GLY A 166 1.27 -8.42 13.48
N LEU A 167 0.02 -8.16 13.10
CA LEU A 167 -0.30 -7.72 11.74
C LEU A 167 0.37 -6.38 11.40
N ALA A 168 0.33 -5.39 12.28
CA ALA A 168 0.96 -4.11 12.02
C ALA A 168 2.50 -4.23 11.90
N ALA A 169 3.12 -5.14 12.63
CA ALA A 169 4.55 -5.43 12.48
C ALA A 169 4.85 -6.09 11.13
N ARG A 170 4.01 -7.03 10.68
CA ARG A 170 4.12 -7.64 9.34
C ARG A 170 4.02 -6.59 8.24
N LEU A 171 3.02 -5.71 8.30
CA LEU A 171 2.81 -4.65 7.31
C LEU A 171 4.02 -3.71 7.24
N ARG A 172 4.53 -3.25 8.38
CA ARG A 172 5.74 -2.42 8.44
C ARG A 172 6.97 -3.13 7.88
N GLY A 173 7.13 -4.42 8.19
CA GLY A 173 8.20 -5.25 7.67
C GLY A 173 8.19 -5.33 6.14
N GLU A 174 7.01 -5.43 5.51
CA GLU A 174 6.90 -5.43 4.05
C GLU A 174 7.27 -4.08 3.42
N VAL A 175 6.89 -2.96 4.05
CA VAL A 175 7.32 -1.61 3.60
C VAL A 175 8.84 -1.47 3.69
N GLU A 176 9.43 -1.90 4.81
CA GLU A 176 10.88 -1.87 5.00
C GLU A 176 11.59 -2.70 3.93
N ARG A 177 11.16 -3.95 3.74
CA ARG A 177 11.80 -4.91 2.83
C ARG A 177 11.65 -4.53 1.36
N ARG A 178 10.47 -4.05 0.95
CA ARG A 178 10.14 -3.80 -0.47
C ARG A 178 10.43 -2.39 -0.93
N VAL A 179 10.48 -1.42 -0.03
CA VAL A 179 10.62 -0.01 -0.40
C VAL A 179 11.81 0.64 0.28
N LEU A 180 11.85 0.67 1.62
CA LEU A 180 12.83 1.50 2.32
C LEU A 180 14.25 0.94 2.24
N THR A 181 14.41 -0.37 2.45
CA THR A 181 15.73 -1.01 2.34
C THR A 181 16.28 -0.92 0.90
N PRO A 182 15.53 -1.33 -0.16
CA PRO A 182 16.01 -1.17 -1.53
C PRO A 182 16.34 0.28 -1.90
N TYR A 183 15.49 1.23 -1.50
CA TYR A 183 15.72 2.65 -1.77
C TYR A 183 17.03 3.18 -1.14
N ARG A 184 17.38 2.69 0.07
CA ARG A 184 18.62 3.11 0.75
C ARG A 184 19.87 2.41 0.23
N THR A 185 19.75 1.19 -0.28
CA THR A 185 20.90 0.31 -0.59
C THR A 185 21.15 0.12 -2.07
N ALA A 186 20.13 0.25 -2.91
CA ALA A 186 20.26 0.12 -4.35
C ALA A 186 20.44 1.49 -5.03
N HIS A 187 21.21 1.52 -6.08
CA HIS A 187 21.27 2.65 -7.02
C HIS A 187 20.29 2.36 -8.17
N PHE A 188 19.37 3.29 -8.40
CA PHE A 188 18.39 3.24 -9.47
C PHE A 188 18.76 4.24 -10.56
#